data_ed5a7d7b6eae8efcf62d0a4f361d8021
#
_entry.id   ed5a7d7b6eae8efcf62d0a4f361d8021
#
_cell.length_a   1.000
_cell.length_b   1.000
_cell.length_c   1.000
_cell.angle_alpha   90.00
_cell.angle_beta   90.00
_cell.angle_gamma   90.00
#
_symmetry.space_group_name_H-M   'P 1'
#
loop_
_entity.id
_entity.type
_entity.pdbx_description
1 polymer ?
#
loop_
_entity_poly.entity_id
_entity_poly.type
_entity_poly.pdbx_seq_one_letter_code
_entity_poly.pdbx_strand_id
1 'polypeptide(L)'
;ENDGSLFASLHREMFDLHLGKPSRAHDVDAVSIDEFAETRGIERINLLKIDTEGSELDVLKGASALIQAGRIDAVQFEFSTRFVLRHTFVRDFCEILAGYQFFRLLPNELLPLGPYSVSNYELFHYQHLVALLDKGKPPARLGTGRARLADP
;
A
#
# COMPACT_ATOMS: atom_id res chain seq x y z
N GLU A 1 28.82 -15.51 1.45
CA GLU A 1 27.98 -14.66 2.31
C GLU A 1 27.40 -13.57 1.43
N ASN A 2 26.17 -13.76 0.94
CA ASN A 2 25.47 -12.70 0.21
C ASN A 2 24.76 -11.83 1.23
N ASP A 3 25.43 -10.81 1.69
CA ASP A 3 24.89 -9.74 2.50
C ASP A 3 24.20 -8.75 1.54
N GLY A 4 23.00 -9.04 1.13
CA GLY A 4 22.23 -8.21 0.19
C GLY A 4 21.26 -9.04 -0.64
N SER A 5 20.28 -9.66 0.01
CA SER A 5 19.16 -10.24 -0.70
C SER A 5 18.31 -9.12 -1.30
N LEU A 6 18.01 -9.20 -2.61
CA LEU A 6 17.02 -8.33 -3.26
C LEU A 6 15.60 -8.61 -2.75
N PHE A 7 15.42 -9.69 -1.98
CA PHE A 7 14.14 -10.10 -1.41
C PHE A 7 14.25 -10.05 0.11
N ALA A 8 13.66 -9.07 0.73
CA ALA A 8 13.48 -8.96 2.16
C ALA A 8 12.01 -8.73 2.46
N SER A 9 11.45 -9.45 3.44
CA SER A 9 10.07 -9.28 3.86
C SER A 9 9.96 -9.43 5.37
N LEU A 10 9.01 -8.78 5.99
CA LEU A 10 8.64 -8.99 7.38
C LEU A 10 7.86 -10.30 7.59
N HIS A 11 7.52 -11.00 6.51
CA HIS A 11 6.67 -12.20 6.52
C HIS A 11 7.43 -13.42 6.04
N ARG A 12 7.75 -14.32 6.96
CA ARG A 12 8.49 -15.55 6.67
C ARG A 12 7.77 -16.44 5.66
N GLU A 13 6.47 -16.55 5.75
CA GLU A 13 5.62 -17.33 4.86
C GLU A 13 5.74 -16.92 3.38
N MET A 14 6.15 -15.69 3.12
CA MET A 14 6.38 -15.21 1.76
C MET A 14 7.60 -15.88 1.11
N PHE A 15 8.61 -16.21 1.91
CA PHE A 15 9.80 -16.92 1.43
C PHE A 15 9.56 -18.41 1.24
N ASP A 16 8.87 -19.03 2.20
CA ASP A 16 8.66 -20.49 2.21
C ASP A 16 7.84 -20.94 1.00
N LEU A 17 6.85 -20.14 0.58
CA LEU A 17 5.95 -20.46 -0.54
C LEU A 17 6.51 -20.12 -1.92
N HIS A 18 7.38 -19.13 -2.04
CA HIS A 18 7.82 -18.63 -3.36
C HIS A 18 9.25 -19.06 -3.74
N LEU A 19 10.12 -19.30 -2.80
CA LEU A 19 11.53 -19.53 -3.08
C LEU A 19 12.04 -20.92 -2.69
N GLY A 20 11.33 -21.63 -1.80
CA GLY A 20 11.78 -22.93 -1.29
C GLY A 20 13.19 -22.89 -0.66
N LYS A 21 13.66 -21.69 -0.29
CA LYS A 21 15.00 -21.45 0.26
C LYS A 21 14.90 -21.08 1.74
N PRO A 22 15.84 -21.54 2.56
CA PRO A 22 15.88 -21.12 3.95
C PRO A 22 16.09 -19.60 4.05
N SER A 23 15.22 -18.94 4.81
CA SER A 23 15.34 -17.52 5.13
C SER A 23 16.12 -17.32 6.42
N ARG A 24 16.89 -16.23 6.51
CA ARG A 24 17.55 -15.78 7.74
C ARG A 24 16.77 -14.61 8.32
N ALA A 25 16.42 -14.68 9.60
CA ALA A 25 15.80 -13.58 10.30
C ALA A 25 16.86 -12.58 10.80
N HIS A 26 16.54 -11.31 10.69
CA HIS A 26 17.30 -10.19 11.26
C HIS A 26 16.33 -9.29 12.04
N ASP A 27 16.72 -8.88 13.22
CA ASP A 27 15.99 -7.88 13.98
C ASP A 27 16.32 -6.49 13.43
N VAL A 28 15.30 -5.69 13.17
CA VAL A 28 15.43 -4.32 12.67
C VAL A 28 14.49 -3.40 13.43
N ASP A 29 14.92 -2.19 13.69
CA ASP A 29 14.03 -1.15 14.22
C ASP A 29 13.10 -0.66 13.12
N ALA A 30 11.82 -0.51 13.46
CA ALA A 30 10.81 0.01 12.56
C ALA A 30 10.23 1.32 13.10
N VAL A 31 10.01 2.27 12.19
CA VAL A 31 9.38 3.57 12.48
C VAL A 31 8.26 3.80 11.48
N SER A 32 7.17 4.42 11.90
CA SER A 32 6.10 4.79 10.98
C SER A 32 6.52 5.95 10.06
N ILE A 33 5.90 6.05 8.90
CA ILE A 33 6.13 7.18 7.98
C ILE A 33 5.73 8.51 8.63
N ASP A 34 4.64 8.52 9.40
CA ASP A 34 4.17 9.70 10.11
C ASP A 34 5.22 10.18 11.14
N GLU A 35 5.75 9.28 11.97
CA GLU A 35 6.79 9.59 12.96
C GLU A 35 8.11 10.01 12.31
N PHE A 36 8.52 9.31 11.25
CA PHE A 36 9.72 9.69 10.50
C PHE A 36 9.61 11.09 9.89
N ALA A 37 8.45 11.39 9.28
CA ALA A 37 8.21 12.71 8.70
C ALA A 37 8.22 13.83 9.77
N GLU A 38 7.58 13.58 10.92
CA GLU A 38 7.57 14.52 12.05
C GLU A 38 8.99 14.80 12.55
N THR A 39 9.76 13.75 12.85
CA THR A 39 11.13 13.89 13.38
C THR A 39 12.09 14.55 12.41
N ARG A 40 11.83 14.46 11.10
CA ARG A 40 12.65 15.05 10.03
C ARG A 40 12.13 16.37 9.49
N GLY A 41 11.02 16.88 10.02
CA GLY A 41 10.39 18.12 9.53
C GLY A 41 9.89 18.01 8.09
N ILE A 42 9.50 16.81 7.63
CA ILE A 42 8.97 16.57 6.27
C ILE A 42 7.51 16.97 6.26
N GLU A 43 7.21 18.11 5.66
CA GLU A 43 5.83 18.60 5.60
C GLU A 43 5.00 17.94 4.52
N ARG A 44 5.61 17.49 3.41
CA ARG A 44 4.91 16.90 2.26
C ARG A 44 5.77 15.85 1.57
N ILE A 45 5.13 14.79 1.08
CA ILE A 45 5.73 13.73 0.27
C ILE A 45 5.13 13.81 -1.13
N ASN A 46 5.97 14.07 -2.15
CA ASN A 46 5.49 14.12 -3.53
C ASN A 46 5.23 12.72 -4.10
N LEU A 47 6.09 11.75 -3.75
CA LEU A 47 5.93 10.35 -4.14
C LEU A 47 6.36 9.45 -2.98
N LEU A 48 5.47 8.59 -2.54
CA LEU A 48 5.75 7.48 -1.64
C LEU A 48 5.75 6.18 -2.47
N LYS A 49 6.94 5.66 -2.79
CA LYS A 49 7.06 4.33 -3.37
C LYS A 49 7.19 3.30 -2.26
N ILE A 50 6.36 2.26 -2.30
CA ILE A 50 6.32 1.17 -1.33
C ILE A 50 6.61 -0.13 -2.06
N ASP A 51 7.60 -0.88 -1.55
CA ASP A 51 8.10 -2.13 -2.13
C ASP A 51 8.67 -2.97 -0.97
N THR A 52 7.76 -3.57 -0.20
CA THR A 52 8.08 -4.21 1.08
C THR A 52 7.73 -5.68 1.12
N GLU A 53 7.43 -6.25 -0.07
CA GLU A 53 7.20 -7.67 -0.24
C GLU A 53 6.10 -8.22 0.69
N GLY A 54 4.95 -7.51 0.74
CA GLY A 54 3.74 -7.93 1.46
C GLY A 54 3.35 -7.08 2.68
N SER A 55 4.10 -6.01 3.02
CA SER A 55 3.76 -5.09 4.12
C SER A 55 3.26 -3.73 3.64
N GLU A 56 2.92 -3.58 2.35
CA GLU A 56 2.57 -2.30 1.73
C GLU A 56 1.37 -1.62 2.41
N LEU A 57 0.35 -2.41 2.79
CA LEU A 57 -0.81 -1.88 3.50
C LEU A 57 -0.45 -1.40 4.91
N ASP A 58 0.49 -2.07 5.59
CA ASP A 58 0.93 -1.69 6.94
C ASP A 58 1.78 -0.41 6.88
N VAL A 59 2.58 -0.22 5.82
CA VAL A 59 3.29 1.04 5.57
C VAL A 59 2.30 2.19 5.39
N LEU A 60 1.20 1.99 4.63
CA LEU A 60 0.16 3.01 4.47
C LEU A 60 -0.58 3.33 5.77
N LYS A 61 -0.82 2.34 6.62
CA LYS A 61 -1.36 2.58 7.97
C LYS A 61 -0.42 3.45 8.80
N GLY A 62 0.91 3.24 8.67
CA GLY A 62 1.94 4.07 9.31
C GLY A 62 2.11 5.46 8.71
N ALA A 63 1.41 5.78 7.61
CA ALA A 63 1.37 7.09 6.95
C ALA A 63 -0.02 7.75 7.05
N SER A 64 -0.90 7.24 7.91
CA SER A 64 -2.32 7.61 7.93
C SER A 64 -2.57 9.08 8.22
N ALA A 65 -1.79 9.73 9.07
CA ALA A 65 -1.93 11.15 9.37
C ALA A 65 -1.57 12.03 8.16
N LEU A 66 -0.47 11.71 7.47
CA LEU A 66 -0.07 12.42 6.25
C LEU A 66 -1.08 12.23 5.12
N ILE A 67 -1.62 11.01 4.96
CA ILE A 67 -2.65 10.69 3.96
C ILE A 67 -3.91 11.50 4.24
N GLN A 68 -4.44 11.46 5.47
CA GLN A 68 -5.66 12.18 5.86
C GLN A 68 -5.49 13.71 5.75
N ALA A 69 -4.29 14.22 5.96
CA ALA A 69 -3.97 15.63 5.78
C ALA A 69 -3.77 16.02 4.30
N GLY A 70 -3.83 15.08 3.35
CA GLY A 70 -3.56 15.34 1.94
C GLY A 70 -2.11 15.78 1.68
N ARG A 71 -1.18 15.29 2.48
CA ARG A 71 0.25 15.66 2.45
C ARG A 71 1.11 14.65 1.68
N ILE A 72 0.51 13.64 1.04
CA ILE A 72 1.17 12.73 0.10
C ILE A 72 0.51 12.94 -1.28
N ASP A 73 1.27 13.37 -2.29
CA ASP A 73 0.72 13.64 -3.63
C ASP A 73 0.46 12.38 -4.41
N ALA A 74 1.38 11.41 -4.33
CA ALA A 74 1.31 10.17 -5.07
C ALA A 74 1.82 9.01 -4.21
N VAL A 75 1.17 7.86 -4.35
CA VAL A 75 1.61 6.59 -3.76
C VAL A 75 1.77 5.57 -4.88
N GLN A 76 2.90 4.90 -4.93
CA GLN A 76 3.13 3.75 -5.82
C GLN A 76 3.40 2.52 -4.97
N PHE A 77 2.73 1.41 -5.26
CA PHE A 77 2.93 0.16 -4.54
C PHE A 77 2.77 -1.05 -5.46
N GLU A 78 3.40 -2.15 -5.07
CA GLU A 78 3.24 -3.44 -5.73
C GLU A 78 1.97 -4.14 -5.22
N PHE A 79 1.27 -4.86 -6.12
CA PHE A 79 0.20 -5.77 -5.77
C PHE A 79 0.34 -7.08 -6.57
N SER A 80 0.22 -8.22 -5.88
CA SER A 80 0.45 -9.52 -6.50
C SER A 80 -0.31 -10.63 -5.77
N THR A 81 -0.14 -11.88 -6.22
CA THR A 81 -0.70 -13.08 -5.57
C THR A 81 -0.30 -13.23 -4.10
N ARG A 82 0.79 -12.59 -3.66
CA ARG A 82 1.24 -12.63 -2.26
C ARG A 82 0.19 -12.09 -1.29
N PHE A 83 -0.61 -11.14 -1.73
CA PHE A 83 -1.66 -10.54 -0.91
C PHE A 83 -2.82 -11.48 -0.58
N VAL A 84 -3.00 -12.55 -1.37
CA VAL A 84 -3.97 -13.61 -1.05
C VAL A 84 -3.65 -14.24 0.32
N LEU A 85 -2.37 -14.50 0.60
CA LEU A 85 -1.92 -15.08 1.87
C LEU A 85 -2.14 -14.13 3.07
N ARG A 86 -2.15 -12.84 2.78
CA ARG A 86 -2.39 -11.78 3.77
C ARG A 86 -3.86 -11.42 3.91
N HIS A 87 -4.75 -12.07 3.17
CA HIS A 87 -6.17 -11.71 3.09
C HIS A 87 -6.37 -10.22 2.80
N THR A 88 -5.49 -9.65 1.98
CA THR A 88 -5.44 -8.22 1.65
C THR A 88 -5.88 -8.02 0.21
N PHE A 89 -6.75 -7.05 0.00
CA PHE A 89 -7.35 -6.73 -1.28
C PHE A 89 -7.00 -5.29 -1.68
N VAL A 90 -7.07 -4.98 -2.98
CA VAL A 90 -6.88 -3.59 -3.42
C VAL A 90 -7.93 -2.66 -2.81
N ARG A 91 -9.10 -3.19 -2.47
CA ARG A 91 -10.13 -2.45 -1.72
C ARG A 91 -9.58 -1.86 -0.43
N ASP A 92 -8.76 -2.59 0.31
CA ASP A 92 -8.21 -2.13 1.59
C ASP A 92 -7.30 -0.91 1.38
N PHE A 93 -6.55 -0.89 0.28
CA PHE A 93 -5.76 0.28 -0.15
C PHE A 93 -6.66 1.45 -0.57
N CYS A 94 -7.77 1.18 -1.28
CA CYS A 94 -8.72 2.22 -1.65
C CYS A 94 -9.39 2.87 -0.44
N GLU A 95 -9.63 2.10 0.62
CA GLU A 95 -10.20 2.60 1.88
C GLU A 95 -9.24 3.56 2.60
N ILE A 96 -7.94 3.20 2.69
CA ILE A 96 -6.91 4.06 3.30
C ILE A 96 -6.64 5.30 2.43
N LEU A 97 -6.55 5.11 1.12
CA LEU A 97 -6.28 6.16 0.13
C LEU A 97 -7.58 6.79 -0.40
N ALA A 98 -8.59 6.93 0.46
CA ALA A 98 -9.83 7.61 0.10
C ALA A 98 -9.53 9.06 -0.31
N GLY A 99 -10.03 9.47 -1.50
CA GLY A 99 -9.68 10.77 -2.09
C GLY A 99 -8.53 10.72 -3.10
N TYR A 100 -8.02 9.52 -3.39
CA TYR A 100 -7.03 9.30 -4.46
C TYR A 100 -7.69 8.66 -5.67
N GLN A 101 -7.17 8.97 -6.85
CA GLN A 101 -7.51 8.30 -8.11
C GLN A 101 -6.50 7.19 -8.37
N PHE A 102 -6.99 6.00 -8.71
CA PHE A 102 -6.15 4.82 -8.90
C PHE A 102 -5.85 4.56 -10.37
N PHE A 103 -4.61 4.18 -10.64
CA PHE A 103 -4.09 3.84 -11.96
C PHE A 103 -3.29 2.55 -11.89
N ARG A 104 -3.26 1.81 -12.99
CA ARG A 104 -2.28 0.75 -13.21
C ARG A 104 -1.09 1.33 -13.96
N LEU A 105 0.11 1.11 -13.43
CA LEU A 105 1.35 1.53 -14.07
C LEU A 105 1.68 0.56 -15.22
N LEU A 106 1.68 1.06 -16.43
CA LEU A 106 2.12 0.36 -17.62
C LEU A 106 3.47 0.95 -18.09
N PRO A 107 4.22 0.28 -18.98
CA PRO A 107 5.56 0.74 -19.38
C PRO A 107 5.62 2.18 -19.90
N ASN A 108 4.56 2.67 -20.52
CA ASN A 108 4.55 3.99 -21.17
C ASN A 108 3.39 4.89 -20.72
N GLU A 109 2.50 4.41 -19.84
CA GLU A 109 1.31 5.17 -19.45
C GLU A 109 0.78 4.76 -18.08
N LEU A 110 -0.08 5.60 -17.51
CA LEU A 110 -0.92 5.30 -16.37
C LEU A 110 -2.33 5.00 -16.87
N LEU A 111 -2.77 3.75 -16.76
CA LEU A 111 -4.13 3.33 -17.11
C LEU A 111 -5.09 3.63 -15.95
N PRO A 112 -6.05 4.57 -16.10
CA PRO A 112 -6.99 4.88 -15.05
C PRO A 112 -7.92 3.68 -14.78
N LEU A 113 -8.13 3.36 -13.49
CA LEU A 113 -8.99 2.25 -13.09
C LEU A 113 -10.46 2.67 -12.88
N GLY A 114 -10.74 3.99 -12.76
CA GLY A 114 -12.05 4.52 -12.50
C GLY A 114 -12.59 4.18 -11.11
N PRO A 115 -13.93 4.16 -10.91
CA PRO A 115 -14.54 3.73 -9.67
C PRO A 115 -14.19 2.28 -9.33
N TYR A 116 -14.03 2.00 -8.03
CA TYR A 116 -13.69 0.64 -7.59
C TYR A 116 -14.71 -0.39 -8.09
N SER A 117 -14.18 -1.45 -8.69
CA SER A 117 -14.92 -2.68 -8.99
C SER A 117 -14.00 -3.88 -8.81
N VAL A 118 -14.55 -4.99 -8.34
CA VAL A 118 -13.77 -6.22 -8.09
C VAL A 118 -13.06 -6.68 -9.36
N SER A 119 -13.74 -6.68 -10.50
CA SER A 119 -13.19 -7.16 -11.77
C SER A 119 -12.02 -6.33 -12.31
N ASN A 120 -11.99 -5.03 -12.02
CA ASN A 120 -10.93 -4.14 -12.52
C ASN A 120 -9.76 -4.01 -11.54
N TYR A 121 -10.04 -4.15 -10.24
CA TYR A 121 -9.06 -3.88 -9.20
C TYR A 121 -8.40 -5.14 -8.66
N GLU A 122 -9.18 -6.19 -8.37
CA GLU A 122 -8.69 -7.38 -7.67
C GLU A 122 -8.01 -8.38 -8.62
N LEU A 123 -7.04 -7.89 -9.39
CA LEU A 123 -6.21 -8.72 -10.24
C LEU A 123 -4.95 -9.13 -9.48
N PHE A 124 -4.95 -10.36 -8.94
CA PHE A 124 -3.83 -10.92 -8.18
C PHE A 124 -2.65 -11.34 -9.09
N HIS A 125 -2.40 -10.59 -10.15
CA HIS A 125 -1.20 -10.65 -10.97
C HIS A 125 -0.19 -9.63 -10.47
N TYR A 126 1.11 -9.89 -10.70
CA TYR A 126 2.15 -8.91 -10.43
C TYR A 126 1.87 -7.63 -11.20
N GLN A 127 1.65 -6.57 -10.48
CA GLN A 127 1.36 -5.25 -11.04
C GLN A 127 1.79 -4.14 -10.09
N HIS A 128 2.08 -2.98 -10.66
CA HIS A 128 2.25 -1.76 -9.89
C HIS A 128 1.01 -0.90 -10.01
N LEU A 129 0.51 -0.47 -8.87
CA LEU A 129 -0.59 0.49 -8.76
C LEU A 129 -0.04 1.85 -8.36
N VAL A 130 -0.65 2.90 -8.90
CA VAL A 130 -0.37 4.30 -8.55
C VAL A 130 -1.66 4.95 -8.10
N ALA A 131 -1.62 5.60 -6.96
CA ALA A 131 -2.72 6.40 -6.44
C ALA A 131 -2.28 7.87 -6.41
N LEU A 132 -3.01 8.74 -7.10
CA LEU A 132 -2.75 10.18 -7.16
C LEU A 132 -3.80 10.94 -6.37
N LEU A 133 -3.37 11.83 -5.48
CA LEU A 133 -4.27 12.65 -4.68
C LEU A 133 -5.15 13.52 -5.59
N ASP A 134 -6.46 13.36 -5.48
CA ASP A 134 -7.42 14.21 -6.17
C ASP A 134 -7.54 15.55 -5.44
N LYS A 135 -6.84 16.57 -5.94
CA LYS A 135 -6.84 17.91 -5.35
C LYS A 135 -8.22 18.61 -5.41
N GLY A 136 -9.18 18.05 -6.16
CA GLY A 136 -10.56 18.50 -6.23
C GLY A 136 -11.48 17.87 -5.17
N LYS A 137 -11.03 16.82 -4.50
CA LYS A 137 -11.76 16.15 -3.42
C LYS A 137 -10.93 16.11 -2.15
N PRO A 138 -11.41 16.63 -1.01
CA PRO A 138 -10.72 16.43 0.25
C PRO A 138 -10.65 14.93 0.56
N PRO A 139 -9.55 14.41 1.13
CA PRO A 139 -9.47 13.03 1.57
C PRO A 139 -10.64 12.73 2.52
N ALA A 140 -11.31 11.62 2.30
CA ALA A 140 -12.42 11.21 3.14
C ALA A 140 -11.89 10.94 4.55
N ARG A 141 -12.50 11.55 5.56
CA ARG A 141 -12.23 11.17 6.95
C ARG A 141 -12.64 9.70 7.09
N LEU A 142 -11.73 8.84 7.52
CA LEU A 142 -12.06 7.48 7.93
C LEU A 142 -13.09 7.60 9.06
N GLY A 143 -14.35 7.47 8.68
CA GLY A 143 -15.42 7.42 9.65
C GLY A 143 -15.25 6.15 10.46
N THR A 144 -15.32 6.23 11.79
CA THR A 144 -15.50 5.10 12.69
C THR A 144 -16.89 4.48 12.50
N GLY A 145 -17.25 4.20 11.24
CA GLY A 145 -18.54 3.68 10.85
C GLY A 145 -18.62 2.20 11.18
N ARG A 146 -19.28 1.87 12.30
CA ARG A 146 -19.89 0.55 12.45
C ARG A 146 -20.81 0.33 11.24
N ALA A 147 -20.47 -0.63 10.39
CA ALA A 147 -21.39 -1.12 9.39
C ALA A 147 -22.66 -1.59 10.12
N ARG A 148 -23.79 -0.93 9.89
CA ARG A 148 -25.10 -1.51 10.20
C ARG A 148 -25.35 -2.53 9.11
N LEU A 149 -25.39 -3.81 9.48
CA LEU A 149 -26.02 -4.83 8.65
C LEU A 149 -27.47 -4.39 8.50
N ALA A 150 -27.95 -4.23 7.26
CA ALA A 150 -29.37 -4.13 7.00
C ALA A 150 -29.96 -5.50 7.36
N ASP A 151 -30.96 -5.50 8.25
CA ASP A 151 -31.74 -6.69 8.53
C ASP A 151 -32.50 -7.11 7.25
N PRO A 152 -32.71 -8.43 7.07
CA PRO A 152 -33.31 -9.00 5.85
C PRO A 152 -34.77 -8.55 5.65
#